data_23d564774d5b99a1e9359b9c36d358bf
#
_entry.id   23d564774d5b99a1e9359b9c36d358bf
#
_cell.length_a   1.000
_cell.length_b   1.000
_cell.length_c   1.000
_cell.angle_alpha   90.00
_cell.angle_beta   90.00
_cell.angle_gamma   90.00
#
_symmetry.space_group_name_H-M   'P 1'
#
loop_
_entity.id
_entity.type
_entity.pdbx_description
1 polymer ?
#
loop_
_entity_poly.entity_id
_entity_poly.type
_entity_poly.pdbx_seq_one_letter_code
_entity_poly.pdbx_strand_id
1 'polypeptide(L)'
;MHKFNLFLFAAVLLFANFSAQADGWRPASGHEQMQIWPGAVPDAIPRPKPESVGPPSGREWWPRVNDVSRPTMTFYVPKGRNTGVTVVVFPGGGYRFLAMDLEGTEVCDWLTSRGITCVLLKYRVPGSGPWWDGENRRRVYPKVQTALQDAQRTLGLLRQHAAQWHIDPHKIGVIGFSAGGHLVAAVSTHFAHRTYPPVDAADRESCRPDFAIAIYPGHLWAHEDEDRATRDETHLDLRPDIRVTADTPPTFLLQAGDDDVDGVEQSLAYYVALHKAGVPVEMHLYAQGGHGFGLRPGKLPIAQWPQLLETWLGTTVTGLKQ
;
A
#
# COMPACT_ATOMS: atom_id res chain seq x y z
N MET A 1 -9.56 -79.15 9.42
CA MET A 1 -9.16 -78.11 10.44
C MET A 1 -8.61 -76.92 9.68
N HIS A 2 -9.49 -75.94 9.38
CA HIS A 2 -9.08 -74.68 8.70
C HIS A 2 -9.01 -73.56 9.72
N LYS A 3 -7.84 -72.98 9.88
CA LYS A 3 -7.64 -71.81 10.75
C LYS A 3 -7.93 -70.54 9.94
N PHE A 4 -8.98 -69.80 10.33
CA PHE A 4 -9.30 -68.46 9.85
C PHE A 4 -8.41 -67.45 10.61
N ASN A 5 -7.53 -66.76 9.89
CA ASN A 5 -6.86 -65.59 10.43
C ASN A 5 -7.69 -64.33 10.21
N LEU A 6 -8.13 -63.72 11.32
CA LEU A 6 -8.87 -62.46 11.33
C LEU A 6 -7.86 -61.33 11.34
N PHE A 7 -7.71 -60.60 10.22
CA PHE A 7 -6.94 -59.34 10.18
C PHE A 7 -7.82 -58.21 10.65
N LEU A 8 -7.45 -57.67 11.80
CA LEU A 8 -8.08 -56.44 12.35
C LEU A 8 -7.43 -55.24 11.66
N PHE A 9 -8.15 -54.53 10.76
CA PHE A 9 -7.77 -53.27 10.24
C PHE A 9 -8.11 -52.17 11.27
N ALA A 10 -7.11 -51.63 11.94
CA ALA A 10 -7.27 -50.42 12.76
C ALA A 10 -7.29 -49.18 11.86
N ALA A 11 -8.45 -48.59 11.66
CA ALA A 11 -8.61 -47.31 10.99
C ALA A 11 -8.12 -46.20 11.92
N VAL A 12 -6.96 -45.62 11.62
CA VAL A 12 -6.47 -44.39 12.28
C VAL A 12 -7.25 -43.21 11.70
N LEU A 13 -8.22 -42.71 12.44
CA LEU A 13 -8.90 -41.45 12.18
C LEU A 13 -7.93 -40.30 12.51
N LEU A 14 -7.29 -39.75 11.48
CA LEU A 14 -6.61 -38.45 11.57
C LEU A 14 -7.66 -37.36 11.73
N PHE A 15 -7.91 -36.95 12.98
CA PHE A 15 -8.62 -35.69 13.24
C PHE A 15 -7.69 -34.54 12.82
N ALA A 16 -7.91 -34.00 11.62
CA ALA A 16 -7.40 -32.71 11.24
C ALA A 16 -8.05 -31.67 12.17
N ASN A 17 -7.29 -31.19 13.14
CA ASN A 17 -7.67 -30.02 13.92
C ASN A 17 -7.72 -28.83 12.97
N PHE A 18 -8.88 -28.55 12.39
CA PHE A 18 -9.20 -27.26 11.82
C PHE A 18 -9.27 -26.28 13.00
N SER A 19 -8.14 -25.65 13.33
CA SER A 19 -8.19 -24.42 14.10
C SER A 19 -9.05 -23.45 13.30
N ALA A 20 -10.20 -23.06 13.81
CA ALA A 20 -10.97 -21.93 13.31
C ALA A 20 -10.06 -20.71 13.40
N GLN A 21 -9.37 -20.40 12.29
CA GLN A 21 -8.57 -19.19 12.15
C GLN A 21 -9.58 -18.07 12.09
N ALA A 22 -9.50 -17.12 13.03
CA ALA A 22 -10.34 -15.94 13.01
C ALA A 22 -10.38 -15.39 11.57
N ASP A 23 -11.60 -15.13 11.08
CA ASP A 23 -11.86 -14.76 9.68
C ASP A 23 -11.20 -13.40 9.35
N GLY A 24 -9.92 -13.41 9.03
CA GLY A 24 -9.21 -12.28 8.47
C GLY A 24 -9.76 -11.91 7.08
N TRP A 25 -9.46 -10.71 6.62
CA TRP A 25 -9.88 -10.26 5.30
C TRP A 25 -9.38 -11.20 4.19
N ARG A 26 -10.29 -11.57 3.31
CA ARG A 26 -10.00 -12.34 2.10
C ARG A 26 -10.60 -11.65 0.87
N PRO A 27 -9.96 -11.76 -0.30
CA PRO A 27 -10.52 -11.27 -1.54
C PRO A 27 -11.79 -12.05 -1.90
N ALA A 28 -12.60 -11.49 -2.79
CA ALA A 28 -13.70 -12.22 -3.44
C ALA A 28 -13.16 -13.45 -4.19
N SER A 29 -14.03 -14.43 -4.43
CA SER A 29 -13.67 -15.63 -5.19
C SER A 29 -13.12 -15.29 -6.59
N GLY A 30 -12.11 -16.04 -7.03
CA GLY A 30 -11.46 -15.84 -8.32
C GLY A 30 -10.20 -14.98 -8.29
N HIS A 31 -9.78 -14.49 -7.12
CA HIS A 31 -8.52 -13.78 -6.93
C HIS A 31 -7.54 -14.61 -6.12
N GLU A 32 -6.30 -14.72 -6.61
CA GLU A 32 -5.23 -15.41 -5.90
C GLU A 32 -4.64 -14.52 -4.82
N GLN A 33 -4.65 -15.00 -3.58
CA GLN A 33 -4.01 -14.34 -2.44
C GLN A 33 -2.85 -15.20 -1.94
N MET A 34 -1.68 -14.60 -1.77
CA MET A 34 -0.49 -15.29 -1.31
C MET A 34 0.24 -14.53 -0.20
N GLN A 35 0.92 -15.27 0.67
CA GLN A 35 1.80 -14.68 1.66
C GLN A 35 3.07 -14.17 0.99
N ILE A 36 3.55 -12.99 1.42
CA ILE A 36 4.77 -12.40 0.86
C ILE A 36 6.05 -12.90 1.56
N TRP A 37 5.93 -13.47 2.76
CA TRP A 37 7.04 -14.02 3.52
C TRP A 37 6.95 -15.54 3.57
N PRO A 38 8.03 -16.27 3.23
CA PRO A 38 8.01 -17.74 3.19
C PRO A 38 8.00 -18.38 4.57
N GLY A 39 8.26 -17.61 5.62
CA GLY A 39 8.33 -18.06 7.00
C GLY A 39 7.91 -16.97 7.97
N ALA A 40 8.65 -16.81 9.06
CA ALA A 40 8.43 -15.73 10.00
C ALA A 40 8.66 -14.36 9.35
N VAL A 41 7.78 -13.41 9.64
CA VAL A 41 7.94 -12.03 9.17
C VAL A 41 9.07 -11.36 9.96
N PRO A 42 9.91 -10.51 9.34
CA PRO A 42 10.90 -9.74 10.09
C PRO A 42 10.21 -8.79 11.07
N ASP A 43 10.86 -8.51 12.20
CA ASP A 43 10.34 -7.64 13.25
C ASP A 43 8.92 -8.00 13.73
N ALA A 44 8.62 -9.30 13.82
CA ALA A 44 7.33 -9.80 14.24
C ALA A 44 6.96 -9.30 15.65
N ILE A 45 5.72 -8.83 15.79
CA ILE A 45 5.19 -8.46 17.11
C ILE A 45 5.00 -9.75 17.94
N PRO A 46 5.54 -9.83 19.16
CA PRO A 46 5.24 -10.94 20.05
C PRO A 46 3.75 -11.00 20.37
N ARG A 47 3.12 -12.17 20.17
CA ARG A 47 1.70 -12.40 20.44
C ARG A 47 0.77 -11.41 19.74
N PRO A 48 0.74 -11.35 18.41
CA PRO A 48 -0.13 -10.46 17.67
C PRO A 48 -1.60 -10.80 17.97
N LYS A 49 -2.46 -9.79 18.00
CA LYS A 49 -3.91 -10.01 18.00
C LYS A 49 -4.32 -10.67 16.69
N PRO A 50 -5.39 -11.48 16.70
CA PRO A 50 -5.96 -11.99 15.45
C PRO A 50 -6.39 -10.84 14.54
N GLU A 51 -6.13 -10.99 13.23
CA GLU A 51 -6.67 -10.09 12.22
C GLU A 51 -8.19 -10.10 12.29
N SER A 52 -8.81 -8.94 12.16
CA SER A 52 -10.26 -8.79 12.21
C SER A 52 -10.76 -7.80 11.16
N VAL A 53 -11.99 -8.02 10.69
CA VAL A 53 -12.71 -7.09 9.83
C VAL A 53 -13.78 -6.41 10.67
N GLY A 54 -13.56 -5.15 10.97
CA GLY A 54 -14.52 -4.34 11.73
C GLY A 54 -15.58 -3.71 10.83
N PRO A 55 -16.80 -3.47 11.36
CA PRO A 55 -17.82 -2.73 10.62
C PRO A 55 -17.37 -1.27 10.39
N PRO A 56 -17.98 -0.57 9.42
CA PRO A 56 -17.84 0.87 9.29
C PRO A 56 -18.15 1.58 10.61
N SER A 57 -17.39 2.59 10.99
CA SER A 57 -17.59 3.32 12.23
C SER A 57 -17.58 4.84 12.03
N GLY A 58 -18.47 5.53 12.72
CA GLY A 58 -18.59 6.99 12.64
C GLY A 58 -19.00 7.48 11.26
N ARG A 59 -18.21 8.38 10.67
CA ARG A 59 -18.42 8.89 9.30
C ARG A 59 -17.88 7.93 8.23
N GLU A 60 -17.13 6.91 8.64
CA GLU A 60 -16.54 5.94 7.74
C GLU A 60 -17.58 4.89 7.36
N TRP A 61 -17.76 4.66 6.08
CA TRP A 61 -18.75 3.78 5.49
C TRP A 61 -18.11 2.59 4.74
N TRP A 62 -16.88 2.27 5.14
CA TRP A 62 -16.10 1.11 4.67
C TRP A 62 -15.63 0.26 5.86
N PRO A 63 -15.49 -1.07 5.69
CA PRO A 63 -14.97 -1.94 6.73
C PRO A 63 -13.46 -1.69 6.93
N ARG A 64 -13.03 -1.82 8.18
CA ARG A 64 -11.61 -1.72 8.58
C ARG A 64 -11.02 -3.11 8.73
N VAL A 65 -9.87 -3.36 8.11
CA VAL A 65 -9.07 -4.56 8.38
C VAL A 65 -8.01 -4.21 9.41
N ASN A 66 -8.12 -4.81 10.59
CA ASN A 66 -7.30 -4.49 11.76
C ASN A 66 -6.32 -5.62 12.07
N ASP A 67 -5.27 -5.29 12.81
CA ASP A 67 -4.34 -6.24 13.42
C ASP A 67 -3.68 -7.20 12.40
N VAL A 68 -3.34 -6.68 11.21
CA VAL A 68 -2.65 -7.45 10.17
C VAL A 68 -1.23 -7.75 10.61
N SER A 69 -0.96 -8.98 11.04
CA SER A 69 0.37 -9.47 11.41
C SER A 69 0.99 -10.40 10.35
N ARG A 70 0.17 -10.90 9.43
CA ARG A 70 0.57 -11.76 8.31
C ARG A 70 0.23 -11.06 7.00
N PRO A 71 1.18 -10.33 6.41
CA PRO A 71 0.93 -9.58 5.18
C PRO A 71 0.76 -10.52 3.99
N THR A 72 -0.14 -10.13 3.09
CA THR A 72 -0.43 -10.87 1.87
C THR A 72 -0.54 -9.93 0.67
N MET A 73 -0.25 -10.42 -0.52
CA MET A 73 -0.60 -9.76 -1.77
C MET A 73 -1.69 -10.54 -2.49
N THR A 74 -2.59 -9.81 -3.13
CA THR A 74 -3.70 -10.38 -3.91
C THR A 74 -3.64 -9.86 -5.33
N PHE A 75 -3.71 -10.76 -6.32
CA PHE A 75 -3.67 -10.43 -7.74
C PHE A 75 -5.08 -10.19 -8.28
N TYR A 76 -5.22 -9.09 -9.02
CA TYR A 76 -6.35 -8.74 -9.86
C TYR A 76 -5.84 -8.58 -11.28
N VAL A 77 -6.16 -9.54 -12.14
CA VAL A 77 -5.63 -9.61 -13.51
C VAL A 77 -6.69 -9.12 -14.50
N PRO A 78 -6.33 -8.31 -15.49
CA PRO A 78 -7.27 -7.88 -16.54
C PRO A 78 -7.88 -9.06 -17.27
N LYS A 79 -9.19 -9.02 -17.53
CA LYS A 79 -9.91 -10.07 -18.29
C LYS A 79 -9.77 -9.95 -19.81
N GLY A 80 -9.06 -8.96 -20.30
CA GLY A 80 -8.90 -8.68 -21.73
C GLY A 80 -7.48 -8.28 -22.07
N ARG A 81 -7.32 -7.12 -22.74
CA ARG A 81 -5.99 -6.57 -23.03
C ARG A 81 -5.19 -6.40 -21.74
N ASN A 82 -3.99 -6.95 -21.72
CA ASN A 82 -3.01 -6.72 -20.67
C ASN A 82 -1.88 -5.84 -21.22
N THR A 83 -1.62 -4.71 -20.57
CA THR A 83 -0.58 -3.76 -20.96
C THR A 83 0.83 -4.16 -20.49
N GLY A 84 0.93 -5.17 -19.64
CA GLY A 84 2.15 -5.53 -18.91
C GLY A 84 2.44 -4.62 -17.71
N VAL A 85 1.77 -3.48 -17.60
CA VAL A 85 1.90 -2.57 -16.44
C VAL A 85 1.30 -3.23 -15.22
N THR A 86 2.00 -3.13 -14.10
CA THR A 86 1.54 -3.60 -12.78
C THR A 86 1.58 -2.46 -11.78
N VAL A 87 0.53 -2.35 -10.97
CA VAL A 87 0.44 -1.37 -9.89
C VAL A 87 0.19 -2.07 -8.57
N VAL A 88 1.09 -1.86 -7.61
CA VAL A 88 0.89 -2.32 -6.22
C VAL A 88 0.09 -1.26 -5.49
N VAL A 89 -1.02 -1.65 -4.87
CA VAL A 89 -1.94 -0.76 -4.15
C VAL A 89 -1.68 -0.85 -2.66
N PHE A 90 -1.48 0.30 -2.02
CA PHE A 90 -1.32 0.48 -0.58
C PHE A 90 -2.54 1.20 -0.01
N PRO A 91 -3.53 0.51 0.57
CA PRO A 91 -4.65 1.17 1.22
C PRO A 91 -4.21 2.06 2.38
N GLY A 92 -4.97 3.12 2.68
CA GLY A 92 -4.78 3.94 3.86
C GLY A 92 -5.36 3.33 5.13
N GLY A 93 -5.41 4.13 6.18
CA GLY A 93 -5.92 3.75 7.49
C GLY A 93 -4.99 4.14 8.64
N GLY A 94 -4.12 5.14 8.44
CA GLY A 94 -3.25 5.71 9.46
C GLY A 94 -2.27 4.70 10.07
N TYR A 95 -1.88 3.66 9.36
CA TYR A 95 -1.10 2.51 9.84
C TYR A 95 -1.72 1.77 11.04
N ARG A 96 -2.99 1.98 11.32
CA ARG A 96 -3.73 1.32 12.39
C ARG A 96 -4.67 0.24 11.88
N PHE A 97 -5.19 0.43 10.68
CA PHE A 97 -6.05 -0.49 9.94
C PHE A 97 -5.82 -0.30 8.44
N LEU A 98 -6.51 -1.07 7.60
CA LEU A 98 -6.49 -0.92 6.14
C LEU A 98 -7.91 -0.74 5.62
N ALA A 99 -8.13 0.27 4.76
CA ALA A 99 -9.38 0.52 4.03
C ALA A 99 -9.41 -0.32 2.75
N MET A 100 -9.50 -1.65 2.90
CA MET A 100 -9.23 -2.64 1.84
C MET A 100 -10.22 -2.60 0.66
N ASP A 101 -11.43 -2.09 0.83
CA ASP A 101 -12.39 -1.92 -0.27
C ASP A 101 -12.24 -0.54 -0.94
N LEU A 102 -12.44 0.56 -0.22
CA LEU A 102 -12.41 1.93 -0.73
C LEU A 102 -11.11 2.28 -1.47
N GLU A 103 -9.98 1.91 -0.86
CA GLU A 103 -8.63 2.25 -1.31
C GLU A 103 -7.83 1.01 -1.74
N GLY A 104 -8.52 -0.09 -1.94
CA GLY A 104 -7.96 -1.37 -2.34
C GLY A 104 -8.70 -2.01 -3.50
N THR A 105 -9.77 -2.79 -3.23
CA THR A 105 -10.45 -3.56 -4.27
C THR A 105 -11.08 -2.67 -5.34
N GLU A 106 -11.69 -1.55 -4.96
CA GLU A 106 -12.26 -0.59 -5.92
C GLU A 106 -11.18 -0.01 -6.87
N VAL A 107 -9.97 0.22 -6.35
CA VAL A 107 -8.82 0.67 -7.15
C VAL A 107 -8.35 -0.43 -8.09
N CYS A 108 -8.31 -1.68 -7.61
CA CYS A 108 -7.95 -2.82 -8.45
C CYS A 108 -8.95 -3.06 -9.59
N ASP A 109 -10.24 -2.90 -9.32
CA ASP A 109 -11.28 -3.00 -10.36
C ASP A 109 -11.10 -1.92 -11.43
N TRP A 110 -10.78 -0.70 -11.01
CA TRP A 110 -10.50 0.41 -11.93
C TRP A 110 -9.24 0.14 -12.78
N LEU A 111 -8.13 -0.29 -12.18
CA LEU A 111 -6.88 -0.60 -12.89
C LEU A 111 -7.07 -1.74 -13.89
N THR A 112 -7.72 -2.82 -13.49
CA THR A 112 -7.93 -3.98 -14.36
C THR A 112 -8.85 -3.68 -15.54
N SER A 113 -9.83 -2.78 -15.36
CA SER A 113 -10.68 -2.29 -16.47
C SER A 113 -9.87 -1.55 -17.54
N ARG A 114 -8.65 -1.11 -17.24
CA ARG A 114 -7.71 -0.42 -18.14
C ARG A 114 -6.57 -1.30 -18.64
N GLY A 115 -6.67 -2.60 -18.36
CA GLY A 115 -5.66 -3.56 -18.78
C GLY A 115 -4.37 -3.51 -17.94
N ILE A 116 -4.43 -2.99 -16.72
CA ILE A 116 -3.31 -2.91 -15.78
C ILE A 116 -3.50 -3.98 -14.71
N THR A 117 -2.48 -4.80 -14.48
CA THR A 117 -2.50 -5.75 -13.37
C THR A 117 -2.43 -5.01 -12.04
N CYS A 118 -3.35 -5.31 -11.14
CA CYS A 118 -3.35 -4.75 -9.78
C CYS A 118 -2.86 -5.80 -8.78
N VAL A 119 -1.97 -5.40 -7.89
CA VAL A 119 -1.52 -6.21 -6.75
C VAL A 119 -1.89 -5.48 -5.46
N LEU A 120 -2.94 -5.93 -4.79
CA LEU A 120 -3.39 -5.34 -3.53
C LEU A 120 -2.56 -5.89 -2.38
N LEU A 121 -1.79 -5.01 -1.74
CA LEU A 121 -0.96 -5.37 -0.60
C LEU A 121 -1.72 -5.13 0.72
N LYS A 122 -2.03 -6.21 1.41
CA LYS A 122 -2.47 -6.18 2.80
C LYS A 122 -1.21 -6.18 3.68
N TYR A 123 -0.65 -4.99 3.91
CA TYR A 123 0.57 -4.82 4.69
C TYR A 123 0.32 -4.82 6.19
N ARG A 124 1.37 -5.01 6.99
CA ARG A 124 1.26 -5.12 8.44
C ARG A 124 0.80 -3.84 9.12
N VAL A 125 -0.23 -3.97 9.92
CA VAL A 125 -0.76 -3.03 10.91
C VAL A 125 -1.25 -3.87 12.10
N PRO A 126 -1.28 -3.39 13.31
CA PRO A 126 -0.93 -2.12 13.90
C PRO A 126 0.53 -2.07 14.34
N GLY A 127 0.83 -1.08 15.13
CA GLY A 127 2.15 -0.88 15.74
C GLY A 127 3.01 0.04 14.91
N SER A 128 2.51 0.45 13.76
CA SER A 128 3.14 1.44 12.90
C SER A 128 2.37 2.76 12.80
N GLY A 129 1.28 2.95 13.54
CA GLY A 129 0.52 4.20 13.55
C GLY A 129 1.08 5.25 14.50
N PRO A 130 0.79 6.53 14.30
CA PRO A 130 1.22 7.59 15.18
C PRO A 130 0.63 7.39 16.56
N TRP A 131 1.43 7.56 17.59
CA TRP A 131 0.97 7.63 18.98
C TRP A 131 1.44 8.93 19.64
N TRP A 132 0.77 9.28 20.70
CA TRP A 132 1.16 10.44 21.50
C TRP A 132 2.27 10.05 22.47
N ASP A 133 3.43 10.72 22.36
CA ASP A 133 4.49 10.66 23.34
C ASP A 133 4.22 11.69 24.43
N GLY A 134 3.74 11.21 25.59
CA GLY A 134 3.35 12.08 26.72
C GLY A 134 4.51 12.81 27.35
N GLU A 135 5.73 12.27 27.31
CA GLU A 135 6.93 12.89 27.86
C GLU A 135 7.37 14.09 27.03
N ASN A 136 7.40 13.91 25.71
CA ASN A 136 7.85 14.95 24.79
C ASN A 136 6.69 15.79 24.22
N ARG A 137 5.44 15.49 24.60
CA ARG A 137 4.23 16.17 24.17
C ARG A 137 4.11 16.32 22.64
N ARG A 138 4.46 15.27 21.93
CA ARG A 138 4.43 15.23 20.46
C ARG A 138 3.85 13.93 19.97
N ARG A 139 3.33 13.94 18.75
CA ARG A 139 3.05 12.71 18.03
C ARG A 139 4.36 12.08 17.59
N VAL A 140 4.52 10.81 17.91
CA VAL A 140 5.62 10.00 17.38
C VAL A 140 5.03 9.17 16.26
N TYR A 141 5.49 9.40 15.05
CA TYR A 141 5.20 8.49 13.97
C TYR A 141 6.13 7.29 14.12
N PRO A 142 5.58 6.10 14.29
CA PRO A 142 6.43 4.94 14.34
C PRO A 142 7.20 4.88 13.02
N LYS A 143 8.41 4.41 13.12
CA LYS A 143 9.13 3.95 11.95
C LYS A 143 8.21 2.98 11.24
N VAL A 144 7.72 3.34 10.06
CA VAL A 144 6.83 2.54 9.21
C VAL A 144 7.57 1.29 8.68
N GLN A 145 8.52 0.82 9.48
CA GLN A 145 9.52 -0.16 9.09
C GLN A 145 8.86 -1.45 8.60
N THR A 146 7.85 -1.93 9.32
CA THR A 146 7.21 -3.20 8.96
C THR A 146 6.39 -3.10 7.68
N ALA A 147 5.65 -2.00 7.47
CA ALA A 147 4.92 -1.76 6.23
C ALA A 147 5.89 -1.53 5.06
N LEU A 148 6.99 -0.80 5.28
CA LEU A 148 8.03 -0.59 4.28
C LEU A 148 8.73 -1.90 3.88
N GLN A 149 9.02 -2.78 4.85
CA GLN A 149 9.54 -4.12 4.59
C GLN A 149 8.60 -4.91 3.67
N ASP A 150 7.30 -4.88 3.96
CA ASP A 150 6.29 -5.58 3.17
C ASP A 150 6.19 -5.03 1.75
N ALA A 151 6.27 -3.70 1.58
CA ALA A 151 6.28 -3.04 0.26
C ALA A 151 7.55 -3.40 -0.54
N GLN A 152 8.72 -3.29 0.08
CA GLN A 152 10.00 -3.67 -0.55
C GLN A 152 10.02 -5.14 -0.96
N ARG A 153 9.50 -6.02 -0.09
CA ARG A 153 9.41 -7.46 -0.36
C ARG A 153 8.49 -7.75 -1.54
N THR A 154 7.32 -7.12 -1.58
CA THR A 154 6.34 -7.28 -2.66
C THR A 154 6.93 -6.91 -4.02
N LEU A 155 7.62 -5.77 -4.11
CA LEU A 155 8.26 -5.33 -5.35
C LEU A 155 9.36 -6.31 -5.83
N GLY A 156 10.14 -6.86 -4.90
CA GLY A 156 11.14 -7.89 -5.22
C GLY A 156 10.51 -9.17 -5.75
N LEU A 157 9.43 -9.66 -5.11
CA LEU A 157 8.69 -10.84 -5.55
C LEU A 157 8.10 -10.64 -6.95
N LEU A 158 7.51 -9.47 -7.22
CA LEU A 158 6.94 -9.17 -8.52
C LEU A 158 8.00 -9.21 -9.64
N ARG A 159 9.18 -8.67 -9.41
CA ARG A 159 10.28 -8.70 -10.36
C ARG A 159 10.82 -10.10 -10.57
N GLN A 160 11.06 -10.84 -9.49
CA GLN A 160 11.56 -12.22 -9.56
C GLN A 160 10.63 -13.14 -10.36
N HIS A 161 9.32 -12.98 -10.20
CA HIS A 161 8.31 -13.83 -10.82
C HIS A 161 7.62 -13.18 -12.03
N ALA A 162 8.18 -12.10 -12.58
CA ALA A 162 7.55 -11.31 -13.63
C ALA A 162 7.11 -12.14 -14.85
N ALA A 163 7.96 -13.04 -15.31
CA ALA A 163 7.66 -13.95 -16.43
C ALA A 163 6.49 -14.91 -16.10
N GLN A 164 6.47 -15.46 -14.88
CA GLN A 164 5.41 -16.36 -14.41
C GLN A 164 4.06 -15.67 -14.33
N TRP A 165 4.04 -14.41 -13.93
CA TRP A 165 2.82 -13.62 -13.73
C TRP A 165 2.44 -12.74 -14.93
N HIS A 166 3.17 -12.90 -16.06
CA HIS A 166 2.93 -12.15 -17.30
C HIS A 166 2.91 -10.63 -17.11
N ILE A 167 3.84 -10.11 -16.30
CA ILE A 167 4.04 -8.68 -16.05
C ILE A 167 5.42 -8.23 -16.57
N ASP A 168 5.52 -6.93 -16.91
CA ASP A 168 6.80 -6.35 -17.32
C ASP A 168 7.58 -5.91 -16.05
N PRO A 169 8.77 -6.47 -15.77
CA PRO A 169 9.55 -6.13 -14.57
C PRO A 169 10.05 -4.68 -14.55
N HIS A 170 9.93 -3.95 -15.67
CA HIS A 170 10.31 -2.55 -15.81
C HIS A 170 9.10 -1.60 -15.84
N LYS A 171 7.89 -2.10 -15.54
CA LYS A 171 6.64 -1.33 -15.47
C LYS A 171 5.85 -1.65 -14.22
N ILE A 172 6.52 -1.72 -13.08
CA ILE A 172 5.92 -1.98 -11.77
C ILE A 172 5.90 -0.70 -10.97
N GLY A 173 4.72 -0.09 -10.85
CA GLY A 173 4.50 1.11 -10.04
C GLY A 173 3.78 0.83 -8.74
N VAL A 174 3.63 1.89 -7.96
CA VAL A 174 2.90 1.88 -6.69
C VAL A 174 1.86 2.98 -6.65
N ILE A 175 0.71 2.72 -6.04
CA ILE A 175 -0.31 3.70 -5.70
C ILE A 175 -0.68 3.55 -4.23
N GLY A 176 -0.84 4.65 -3.52
CA GLY A 176 -1.27 4.60 -2.13
C GLY A 176 -2.07 5.83 -1.73
N PHE A 177 -2.87 5.64 -0.68
CA PHE A 177 -3.86 6.58 -0.20
C PHE A 177 -3.59 6.93 1.26
N SER A 178 -3.64 8.20 1.66
CA SER A 178 -3.45 8.60 3.06
C SER A 178 -2.11 8.04 3.61
N ALA A 179 -2.11 7.26 4.67
CA ALA A 179 -0.93 6.54 5.15
C ALA A 179 -0.29 5.62 4.08
N GLY A 180 -1.09 5.05 3.17
CA GLY A 180 -0.57 4.32 2.00
C GLY A 180 0.16 5.23 1.02
N GLY A 181 -0.26 6.50 0.90
CA GLY A 181 0.45 7.54 0.14
C GLY A 181 1.80 7.88 0.77
N HIS A 182 1.89 7.91 2.10
CA HIS A 182 3.17 7.98 2.79
C HIS A 182 4.05 6.75 2.47
N LEU A 183 3.47 5.54 2.47
CA LEU A 183 4.21 4.32 2.14
C LEU A 183 4.74 4.34 0.70
N VAL A 184 4.02 4.98 -0.24
CA VAL A 184 4.51 5.27 -1.60
C VAL A 184 5.79 6.11 -1.54
N ALA A 185 5.78 7.22 -0.82
CA ALA A 185 6.96 8.06 -0.66
C ALA A 185 8.11 7.31 0.03
N ALA A 186 7.81 6.56 1.08
CA ALA A 186 8.79 5.78 1.82
C ALA A 186 9.49 4.73 0.92
N VAL A 187 8.75 3.91 0.18
CA VAL A 187 9.35 2.89 -0.69
C VAL A 187 10.06 3.50 -1.90
N SER A 188 9.58 4.66 -2.38
CA SER A 188 10.19 5.42 -3.48
C SER A 188 11.50 6.11 -3.11
N THR A 189 11.84 6.20 -1.83
CA THR A 189 13.05 6.86 -1.33
C THR A 189 13.98 5.92 -0.55
N HIS A 190 13.51 4.71 -0.16
CA HIS A 190 14.29 3.72 0.59
C HIS A 190 14.58 2.46 -0.22
N PHE A 191 14.65 2.56 -1.54
CA PHE A 191 14.87 1.40 -2.40
C PHE A 191 16.33 0.94 -2.48
N ALA A 192 17.29 1.79 -2.16
CA ALA A 192 18.72 1.46 -2.25
C ALA A 192 19.14 0.37 -1.25
N HIS A 193 18.47 0.30 -0.10
CA HIS A 193 18.73 -0.67 0.94
C HIS A 193 17.42 -1.22 1.51
N ARG A 194 17.35 -2.54 1.59
CA ARG A 194 16.22 -3.19 2.29
C ARG A 194 16.31 -2.94 3.79
N THR A 195 15.16 -2.75 4.42
CA THR A 195 15.06 -2.54 5.87
C THR A 195 14.96 -3.84 6.65
N TYR A 196 15.29 -4.95 6.01
CA TYR A 196 15.33 -6.30 6.59
C TYR A 196 16.46 -7.14 5.95
N PRO A 197 16.98 -8.18 6.65
CA PRO A 197 17.94 -9.11 6.07
C PRO A 197 17.36 -9.88 4.87
N PRO A 198 18.13 -10.14 3.80
CA PRO A 198 17.67 -10.94 2.67
C PRO A 198 17.18 -12.33 3.10
N VAL A 199 16.03 -12.75 2.56
CA VAL A 199 15.37 -14.02 2.88
C VAL A 199 15.58 -15.06 1.76
N ASP A 200 15.44 -14.61 0.51
CA ASP A 200 15.57 -15.47 -0.67
C ASP A 200 15.99 -14.66 -1.92
N ALA A 201 15.82 -15.28 -3.11
CA ALA A 201 16.24 -14.67 -4.37
C ALA A 201 15.49 -13.39 -4.72
N ALA A 202 14.22 -13.20 -4.29
CA ALA A 202 13.46 -12.00 -4.54
C ALA A 202 14.09 -10.75 -3.90
N ASP A 203 14.89 -10.94 -2.87
CA ASP A 203 15.55 -9.84 -2.18
C ASP A 203 16.84 -9.37 -2.88
N ARG A 204 17.25 -10.04 -3.96
CA ARG A 204 18.30 -9.58 -4.88
C ARG A 204 17.76 -8.67 -5.98
N GLU A 205 16.45 -8.74 -6.23
CA GLU A 205 15.77 -7.89 -7.19
C GLU A 205 15.63 -6.47 -6.66
N SER A 206 15.54 -5.49 -7.56
CA SER A 206 15.28 -4.11 -7.17
C SER A 206 13.92 -3.97 -6.49
N CYS A 207 13.85 -3.23 -5.38
CA CYS A 207 12.60 -2.81 -4.78
C CYS A 207 12.22 -1.35 -5.09
N ARG A 208 12.90 -0.71 -6.08
CA ARG A 208 12.54 0.61 -6.56
C ARG A 208 11.29 0.51 -7.44
N PRO A 209 10.21 1.27 -7.16
CA PRO A 209 9.10 1.39 -8.10
C PRO A 209 9.55 2.07 -9.40
N ASP A 210 8.95 1.72 -10.53
CA ASP A 210 9.26 2.38 -11.81
C ASP A 210 8.49 3.71 -11.94
N PHE A 211 7.36 3.84 -11.24
CA PHE A 211 6.58 5.07 -11.10
C PHE A 211 5.77 5.03 -9.79
N ALA A 212 5.35 6.20 -9.31
CA ALA A 212 4.71 6.35 -8.01
C ALA A 212 3.47 7.25 -8.08
N ILE A 213 2.43 6.93 -7.31
CA ILE A 213 1.17 7.66 -7.27
C ILE A 213 0.76 7.81 -5.80
N ALA A 214 0.76 9.04 -5.27
CA ALA A 214 0.36 9.31 -3.90
C ALA A 214 -0.89 10.19 -3.87
N ILE A 215 -1.96 9.67 -3.31
CA ILE A 215 -3.28 10.29 -3.24
C ILE A 215 -3.55 10.71 -1.80
N TYR A 216 -3.77 11.98 -1.58
CA TYR A 216 -3.92 12.62 -0.25
C TYR A 216 -2.98 12.02 0.79
N PRO A 217 -1.65 11.99 0.51
CA PRO A 217 -0.69 11.39 1.42
C PRO A 217 -0.64 12.16 2.74
N GLY A 218 -0.47 11.43 3.86
CA GLY A 218 -0.13 12.01 5.14
C GLY A 218 1.36 11.87 5.48
N HIS A 219 1.76 12.39 6.63
CA HIS A 219 3.05 12.15 7.30
C HIS A 219 4.30 12.48 6.47
N LEU A 220 4.20 13.43 5.54
CA LEU A 220 5.32 13.85 4.68
C LEU A 220 5.89 15.22 5.10
N TRP A 221 5.06 16.10 5.62
CA TRP A 221 5.46 17.46 6.02
C TRP A 221 6.15 17.46 7.38
N ALA A 222 7.30 18.12 7.48
CA ALA A 222 8.13 18.10 8.69
C ALA A 222 7.47 18.80 9.88
N HIS A 223 6.62 19.79 9.64
CA HIS A 223 5.97 20.62 10.66
C HIS A 223 4.55 20.15 11.02
N GLU A 224 4.15 18.98 10.60
CA GLU A 224 2.83 18.41 10.86
C GLU A 224 2.47 18.37 12.35
N ASP A 225 3.45 18.08 13.20
CA ASP A 225 3.29 17.91 14.65
C ASP A 225 3.37 19.22 15.46
N GLU A 226 3.67 20.33 14.82
CA GLU A 226 3.70 21.62 15.48
C GLU A 226 2.31 22.12 15.81
N ASP A 227 2.22 23.00 16.81
CA ASP A 227 0.94 23.59 17.20
C ASP A 227 0.33 24.34 16.00
N ARG A 228 -0.85 23.91 15.61
CA ARG A 228 -1.58 24.48 14.46
C ARG A 228 -1.80 25.99 14.54
N ALA A 229 -1.86 26.55 15.75
CA ALA A 229 -2.04 27.97 15.96
C ALA A 229 -0.78 28.82 15.71
N THR A 230 0.41 28.18 15.71
CA THR A 230 1.70 28.89 15.66
C THR A 230 2.62 28.38 14.55
N ARG A 231 2.33 27.22 13.96
CA ARG A 231 3.16 26.66 12.88
C ARG A 231 3.11 27.53 11.63
N ASP A 232 4.24 27.64 10.95
CA ASP A 232 4.35 28.35 9.69
C ASP A 232 4.07 27.39 8.50
N GLU A 233 2.86 27.47 7.96
CA GLU A 233 2.42 26.64 6.83
C GLU A 233 3.11 27.00 5.49
N THR A 234 3.92 28.07 5.47
CA THR A 234 4.75 28.43 4.31
C THR A 234 6.07 27.66 4.24
N HIS A 235 6.50 27.04 5.34
CA HIS A 235 7.66 26.17 5.39
C HIS A 235 7.30 24.77 4.89
N LEU A 236 7.64 24.48 3.65
CA LEU A 236 7.33 23.20 2.99
C LEU A 236 8.52 22.23 3.07
N ASP A 237 9.05 22.03 4.27
CA ASP A 237 10.13 21.07 4.49
C ASP A 237 9.58 19.65 4.54
N LEU A 238 10.21 18.76 3.78
CA LEU A 238 9.90 17.34 3.81
C LEU A 238 10.48 16.70 5.07
N ARG A 239 9.79 15.73 5.64
CA ARG A 239 10.32 14.96 6.77
C ARG A 239 11.69 14.36 6.45
N PRO A 240 12.64 14.41 7.38
CA PRO A 240 14.04 14.05 7.11
C PRO A 240 14.26 12.56 6.84
N ASP A 241 13.27 11.71 7.18
CA ASP A 241 13.27 10.28 6.87
C ASP A 241 12.82 9.98 5.42
N ILE A 242 12.23 10.92 4.72
CA ILE A 242 11.87 10.79 3.30
C ILE A 242 12.94 11.51 2.45
N ARG A 243 13.90 10.75 1.96
CA ARG A 243 15.09 11.31 1.25
C ARG A 243 14.94 11.20 -0.26
N VAL A 244 14.37 12.24 -0.85
CA VAL A 244 14.24 12.34 -2.32
C VAL A 244 15.62 12.55 -2.96
N THR A 245 15.88 11.80 -4.03
CA THR A 245 17.08 11.91 -4.88
C THR A 245 16.68 11.93 -6.36
N ALA A 246 17.61 12.17 -7.26
CA ALA A 246 17.34 12.10 -8.70
C ALA A 246 16.90 10.69 -9.18
N ASP A 247 17.18 9.66 -8.39
CA ASP A 247 16.76 8.28 -8.69
C ASP A 247 15.36 7.95 -8.16
N THR A 248 14.69 8.87 -7.43
CA THR A 248 13.29 8.71 -7.02
C THR A 248 12.41 8.60 -8.27
N PRO A 249 11.43 7.68 -8.32
CA PRO A 249 10.64 7.46 -9.53
C PRO A 249 9.76 8.67 -9.90
N PRO A 250 9.39 8.83 -11.20
CA PRO A 250 8.36 9.77 -11.61
C PRO A 250 7.11 9.64 -10.77
N THR A 251 6.55 10.76 -10.32
CA THR A 251 5.51 10.75 -9.28
C THR A 251 4.29 11.57 -9.68
N PHE A 252 3.09 11.00 -9.48
CA PHE A 252 1.80 11.69 -9.55
C PHE A 252 1.28 11.97 -8.14
N LEU A 253 0.83 13.20 -7.89
CA LEU A 253 0.29 13.66 -6.61
C LEU A 253 -1.12 14.21 -6.78
N LEU A 254 -1.99 13.92 -5.82
CA LEU A 254 -3.35 14.45 -5.78
C LEU A 254 -3.73 14.81 -4.33
N GLN A 255 -4.28 16.02 -4.13
CA GLN A 255 -4.71 16.51 -2.83
C GLN A 255 -5.95 17.41 -2.94
N ALA A 256 -6.76 17.46 -1.89
CA ALA A 256 -7.79 18.46 -1.68
C ALA A 256 -7.31 19.53 -0.70
N GLY A 257 -7.60 20.80 -0.97
CA GLY A 257 -7.20 21.91 -0.10
C GLY A 257 -8.02 22.02 1.19
N ASP A 258 -9.19 21.39 1.23
CA ASP A 258 -10.08 21.29 2.39
C ASP A 258 -9.94 19.97 3.18
N ASP A 259 -8.84 19.21 2.93
CA ASP A 259 -8.55 18.00 3.68
C ASP A 259 -8.23 18.36 5.15
N ASP A 260 -9.10 17.92 6.06
CA ASP A 260 -9.00 18.20 7.50
C ASP A 260 -8.26 17.11 8.30
N VAL A 261 -7.83 16.05 7.62
CA VAL A 261 -7.05 14.93 8.19
C VAL A 261 -5.57 15.11 7.88
N ASP A 262 -5.24 15.17 6.59
CA ASP A 262 -3.88 15.36 6.08
C ASP A 262 -3.86 16.63 5.21
N GLY A 263 -3.38 17.73 5.77
CA GLY A 263 -3.36 19.05 5.11
C GLY A 263 -2.58 19.03 3.79
N VAL A 264 -2.85 20.02 2.95
CA VAL A 264 -2.27 20.15 1.61
C VAL A 264 -0.72 20.24 1.63
N GLU A 265 -0.15 20.69 2.74
CA GLU A 265 1.27 20.82 2.99
C GLU A 265 2.01 19.49 2.81
N GLN A 266 1.35 18.37 3.08
CA GLN A 266 1.91 17.03 2.89
C GLN A 266 2.34 16.81 1.43
N SER A 267 1.44 17.05 0.52
CA SER A 267 1.70 16.92 -0.93
C SER A 267 2.59 18.02 -1.46
N LEU A 268 2.45 19.27 -0.97
CA LEU A 268 3.29 20.39 -1.39
C LEU A 268 4.75 20.18 -0.99
N ALA A 269 5.03 19.75 0.24
CA ALA A 269 6.39 19.44 0.70
C ALA A 269 7.05 18.36 -0.17
N TYR A 270 6.31 17.31 -0.49
CA TYR A 270 6.84 16.23 -1.34
C TYR A 270 7.04 16.70 -2.78
N TYR A 271 6.10 17.44 -3.35
CA TYR A 271 6.22 18.05 -4.68
C TYR A 271 7.49 18.90 -4.79
N VAL A 272 7.71 19.82 -3.83
CA VAL A 272 8.87 20.70 -3.81
C VAL A 272 10.19 19.92 -3.75
N ALA A 273 10.23 18.87 -2.94
CA ALA A 273 11.42 18.03 -2.82
C ALA A 273 11.71 17.26 -4.12
N LEU A 274 10.67 16.64 -4.74
CA LEU A 274 10.79 15.96 -6.03
C LEU A 274 11.26 16.91 -7.13
N HIS A 275 10.63 18.08 -7.23
CA HIS A 275 10.99 19.09 -8.23
C HIS A 275 12.44 19.59 -8.07
N LYS A 276 12.88 19.87 -6.84
CA LYS A 276 14.26 20.26 -6.54
C LYS A 276 15.29 19.19 -6.90
N ALA A 277 14.90 17.90 -6.79
CA ALA A 277 15.76 16.78 -7.16
C ALA A 277 15.76 16.47 -8.68
N GLY A 278 14.97 17.21 -9.48
CA GLY A 278 14.82 16.97 -10.92
C GLY A 278 13.99 15.75 -11.29
N VAL A 279 13.21 15.22 -10.35
CA VAL A 279 12.30 14.11 -10.58
C VAL A 279 11.07 14.60 -11.33
N PRO A 280 10.63 13.96 -12.44
CA PRO A 280 9.37 14.28 -13.08
C PRO A 280 8.21 14.11 -12.09
N VAL A 281 7.49 15.20 -11.83
CA VAL A 281 6.36 15.20 -10.89
C VAL A 281 5.18 15.96 -11.48
N GLU A 282 4.00 15.37 -11.40
CA GLU A 282 2.73 16.00 -11.74
C GLU A 282 1.84 16.05 -10.50
N MET A 283 1.28 17.22 -10.19
CA MET A 283 0.42 17.41 -9.04
C MET A 283 -0.90 18.07 -9.42
N HIS A 284 -1.99 17.53 -8.91
CA HIS A 284 -3.33 18.10 -9.02
C HIS A 284 -3.84 18.47 -7.64
N LEU A 285 -4.21 19.74 -7.48
CA LEU A 285 -4.77 20.29 -6.25
C LEU A 285 -6.18 20.83 -6.52
N TYR A 286 -7.13 20.32 -5.77
CA TYR A 286 -8.52 20.75 -5.83
C TYR A 286 -8.89 21.56 -4.59
N ALA A 287 -9.75 22.56 -4.76
CA ALA A 287 -10.19 23.37 -3.62
C ALA A 287 -11.01 22.56 -2.60
N GLN A 288 -11.76 21.56 -3.09
CA GLN A 288 -12.66 20.75 -2.27
C GLN A 288 -12.57 19.27 -2.63
N GLY A 289 -12.71 18.42 -1.61
CA GLY A 289 -12.68 16.96 -1.74
C GLY A 289 -12.63 16.27 -0.38
N GLY A 290 -12.08 16.94 0.61
CA GLY A 290 -11.84 16.37 1.94
C GLY A 290 -10.84 15.22 1.89
N HIS A 291 -10.94 14.29 2.85
CA HIS A 291 -10.09 13.12 2.96
C HIS A 291 -10.85 11.83 2.64
N GLY A 292 -10.16 10.81 2.10
CA GLY A 292 -10.72 9.47 1.93
C GLY A 292 -11.79 9.37 0.85
N PHE A 293 -11.71 10.17 -0.22
CA PHE A 293 -12.70 10.13 -1.31
C PHE A 293 -12.55 8.90 -2.22
N GLY A 294 -11.36 8.28 -2.29
CA GLY A 294 -11.10 7.11 -3.14
C GLY A 294 -11.46 7.35 -4.61
N LEU A 295 -12.08 6.33 -5.23
CA LEU A 295 -12.57 6.36 -6.61
C LEU A 295 -14.11 6.56 -6.70
N ARG A 296 -14.76 6.71 -5.57
CA ARG A 296 -16.23 6.75 -5.52
C ARG A 296 -16.78 8.01 -6.18
N PRO A 297 -17.86 7.89 -6.96
CA PRO A 297 -18.40 9.02 -7.71
C PRO A 297 -18.88 10.13 -6.77
N GLY A 298 -18.56 11.37 -7.11
CA GLY A 298 -18.96 12.57 -6.41
C GLY A 298 -19.41 13.67 -7.37
N LYS A 299 -19.93 14.77 -6.82
CA LYS A 299 -20.34 15.94 -7.60
C LYS A 299 -19.24 16.99 -7.75
N LEU A 300 -18.17 16.87 -6.96
CA LEU A 300 -17.05 17.81 -6.98
C LEU A 300 -16.09 17.51 -8.13
N PRO A 301 -15.38 18.51 -8.67
CA PRO A 301 -14.40 18.33 -9.74
C PRO A 301 -13.35 17.26 -9.47
N ILE A 302 -12.95 17.09 -8.21
CA ILE A 302 -11.98 16.08 -7.79
C ILE A 302 -12.41 14.65 -8.15
N ALA A 303 -13.69 14.36 -8.30
CA ALA A 303 -14.17 13.03 -8.71
C ALA A 303 -13.72 12.63 -10.13
N GLN A 304 -13.16 13.58 -10.90
CA GLN A 304 -12.60 13.33 -12.25
C GLN A 304 -11.10 12.95 -12.20
N TRP A 305 -10.48 12.87 -11.05
CA TRP A 305 -9.06 12.58 -10.93
C TRP A 305 -8.60 11.25 -11.59
N PRO A 306 -9.43 10.20 -11.67
CA PRO A 306 -9.01 8.95 -12.31
C PRO A 306 -8.69 9.12 -13.80
N GLN A 307 -9.33 10.07 -14.50
CA GLN A 307 -9.05 10.38 -15.91
C GLN A 307 -7.68 11.07 -16.05
N LEU A 308 -7.30 11.92 -15.09
CA LEU A 308 -6.00 12.57 -15.08
C LEU A 308 -4.90 11.52 -14.86
N LEU A 309 -5.10 10.62 -13.93
CA LEU A 309 -4.17 9.51 -13.69
C LEU A 309 -4.05 8.60 -14.92
N GLU A 310 -5.16 8.27 -15.59
CA GLU A 310 -5.15 7.46 -16.81
C GLU A 310 -4.31 8.13 -17.92
N THR A 311 -4.47 9.45 -18.10
CA THR A 311 -3.67 10.23 -19.03
C THR A 311 -2.19 10.21 -18.67
N TRP A 312 -1.87 10.45 -17.41
CA TRP A 312 -0.49 10.43 -16.90
C TRP A 312 0.17 9.06 -17.07
N LEU A 313 -0.52 7.97 -16.76
CA LEU A 313 -0.02 6.61 -16.99
C LEU A 313 0.20 6.35 -18.49
N GLY A 314 -0.68 6.85 -19.34
CA GLY A 314 -0.55 6.76 -20.80
C GLY A 314 0.74 7.39 -21.31
N THR A 315 1.05 8.59 -20.88
CA THR A 315 2.21 9.37 -21.33
C THR A 315 3.50 8.95 -20.66
N THR A 316 3.47 8.69 -19.36
CA THR A 316 4.67 8.46 -18.54
C THR A 316 5.14 7.01 -18.56
N VAL A 317 4.20 6.05 -18.54
CA VAL A 317 4.52 4.62 -18.35
C VAL A 317 4.41 3.82 -19.64
N THR A 318 3.35 4.04 -20.44
CA THR A 318 3.12 3.23 -21.64
C THR A 318 3.67 3.86 -22.92
N GLY A 319 4.12 5.11 -22.85
CA GLY A 319 4.70 5.82 -24.00
C GLY A 319 3.69 6.07 -25.13
N LEU A 320 2.42 6.12 -24.81
CA LEU A 320 1.37 6.53 -25.75
C LEU A 320 1.60 8.00 -26.09
N LYS A 321 2.29 8.25 -27.21
CA LYS A 321 2.28 9.59 -27.82
C LYS A 321 0.85 9.88 -28.24
N GLN A 322 0.32 11.00 -27.74
CA GLN A 322 -0.95 11.57 -28.22
C GLN A 322 -0.87 11.90 -29.72
#